data_9d09274e4f4cc42f497d59d6ecf8281a
#
_entry.id   9d09274e4f4cc42f497d59d6ecf8281a
#
_cell.length_a   1.000
_cell.length_b   1.000
_cell.length_c   1.000
_cell.angle_alpha   90.00
_cell.angle_beta   90.00
_cell.angle_gamma   90.00
#
_symmetry.space_group_name_H-M   'P 1'
#
loop_
_entity.id
_entity.type
_entity.pdbx_description
1 polymer ?
#
loop_
_entity_poly.entity_id
_entity_poly.type
_entity_poly.pdbx_seq_one_letter_code
_entity_poly.pdbx_strand_id
1 'polypeptide(L)'
;GGTWTDMPVAGGGGDAAMTALRARVLSGNAPTAVQLKGPAIQEWYEEGVLADISAGAEANNWDAVLPASIAGHMKCEGTWCAAPVNVHRVDWIWANADVLSANGIAMPTTWEEFNAAATKLQAAGIIPLAHGGQAWQDATVFEAVALGLLGAEGYHKAFVELDMDTLKSDDM
;
A
#
# COMPACT_ATOMS: atom_id res chain seq x y z
N GLY A 1 -5.63 -31.90 9.88
CA GLY A 1 -4.87 -30.68 9.76
C GLY A 1 -3.66 -30.89 8.88
N GLY A 2 -3.32 -29.90 8.09
CA GLY A 2 -2.10 -29.91 7.28
C GLY A 2 -0.90 -29.35 8.03
N THR A 3 0.29 -29.51 7.46
CA THR A 3 1.52 -28.89 7.95
C THR A 3 1.80 -27.65 7.09
N TRP A 4 2.08 -26.53 7.73
CA TRP A 4 2.50 -25.32 7.03
C TRP A 4 4.01 -25.37 6.73
N THR A 5 4.37 -25.01 5.53
CA THR A 5 5.78 -24.85 5.11
C THR A 5 5.98 -23.46 4.53
N ASP A 6 6.79 -22.67 5.21
CA ASP A 6 7.15 -21.33 4.75
C ASP A 6 8.10 -21.38 3.56
N MET A 7 7.94 -20.39 2.69
CA MET A 7 8.80 -20.22 1.51
C MET A 7 9.27 -18.76 1.40
N PRO A 8 10.14 -18.34 2.33
CA PRO A 8 10.63 -16.98 2.35
C PRO A 8 11.53 -16.71 1.15
N VAL A 9 11.37 -15.55 0.54
CA VAL A 9 12.25 -15.05 -0.52
C VAL A 9 12.96 -13.80 0.01
N ALA A 10 14.28 -13.80 -0.02
CA ALA A 10 15.07 -12.65 0.41
C ALA A 10 14.88 -11.46 -0.55
N GLY A 11 14.86 -10.27 0.01
CA GLY A 11 14.70 -9.01 -0.73
C GLY A 11 13.59 -8.14 -0.15
N GLY A 12 13.81 -6.85 -0.05
CA GLY A 12 12.84 -5.87 0.42
C GLY A 12 11.73 -5.64 -0.61
N GLY A 13 10.55 -5.21 -0.15
CA GLY A 13 9.47 -4.72 -1.00
C GLY A 13 8.66 -5.75 -1.79
N GLY A 14 9.13 -6.99 -1.87
CA GLY A 14 8.38 -8.08 -2.48
C GLY A 14 8.64 -8.36 -3.96
N ASP A 15 9.43 -7.58 -4.68
CA ASP A 15 9.70 -7.77 -6.11
C ASP A 15 10.37 -9.12 -6.42
N ALA A 16 11.36 -9.51 -5.60
CA ALA A 16 12.00 -10.81 -5.72
C ALA A 16 11.00 -11.95 -5.44
N ALA A 17 10.10 -11.79 -4.47
CA ALA A 17 9.06 -12.76 -4.15
C ALA A 17 8.05 -12.89 -5.29
N MET A 18 7.64 -11.79 -5.92
CA MET A 18 6.73 -11.82 -7.06
C MET A 18 7.37 -12.46 -8.29
N THR A 19 8.65 -12.23 -8.54
CA THR A 19 9.40 -12.90 -9.60
C THR A 19 9.46 -14.42 -9.37
N ALA A 20 9.77 -14.84 -8.14
CA ALA A 20 9.79 -16.25 -7.77
C ALA A 20 8.39 -16.89 -7.87
N LEU A 21 7.34 -16.16 -7.46
CA LEU A 21 5.94 -16.60 -7.59
C LEU A 21 5.58 -16.86 -9.06
N ARG A 22 5.86 -15.91 -9.96
CA ARG A 22 5.60 -16.06 -11.40
C ARG A 22 6.27 -17.32 -11.98
N ALA A 23 7.53 -17.53 -11.66
CA ALA A 23 8.27 -18.72 -12.10
C ALA A 23 7.62 -20.01 -11.61
N ARG A 24 7.16 -20.05 -10.38
CA ARG A 24 6.46 -21.20 -9.78
C ARG A 24 5.10 -21.48 -10.43
N VAL A 25 4.30 -20.46 -10.63
CA VAL A 25 2.99 -20.57 -11.30
C VAL A 25 3.19 -21.12 -12.72
N LEU A 26 4.11 -20.55 -13.49
CA LEU A 26 4.42 -21.01 -14.85
C LEU A 26 4.92 -22.46 -14.91
N SER A 27 5.59 -22.93 -13.87
CA SER A 27 6.06 -24.34 -13.77
C SER A 27 5.01 -25.31 -13.21
N GLY A 28 3.78 -24.84 -12.93
CA GLY A 28 2.74 -25.67 -12.33
C GLY A 28 2.95 -26.00 -10.84
N ASN A 29 3.84 -25.28 -10.16
CA ASN A 29 4.18 -25.47 -8.74
C ASN A 29 3.81 -24.25 -7.91
N ALA A 30 2.57 -23.75 -8.08
CA ALA A 30 2.05 -22.63 -7.32
C ALA A 30 1.99 -22.95 -5.81
N PRO A 31 2.22 -21.96 -4.93
CA PRO A 31 2.00 -22.15 -3.49
C PRO A 31 0.51 -22.27 -3.17
N THR A 32 0.17 -22.87 -2.02
CA THR A 32 -1.21 -22.94 -1.53
C THR A 32 -1.78 -21.57 -1.18
N ALA A 33 -0.95 -20.69 -0.67
CA ALA A 33 -1.31 -19.31 -0.32
C ALA A 33 -0.14 -18.37 -0.58
N VAL A 34 -0.44 -17.13 -0.94
CA VAL A 34 0.53 -16.07 -1.19
C VAL A 34 -0.03 -14.74 -0.70
N GLN A 35 0.85 -13.87 -0.23
CA GLN A 35 0.47 -12.49 0.06
C GLN A 35 0.47 -11.66 -1.23
N LEU A 36 -0.68 -11.08 -1.53
CA LEU A 36 -0.89 -10.11 -2.60
C LEU A 36 -1.47 -8.82 -2.00
N LYS A 37 -1.34 -7.71 -2.71
CA LYS A 37 -1.88 -6.42 -2.29
C LYS A 37 -2.31 -5.59 -3.49
N GLY A 38 -3.34 -4.76 -3.26
CA GLY A 38 -3.82 -3.80 -4.25
C GLY A 38 -4.20 -4.43 -5.59
N PRO A 39 -3.91 -3.75 -6.70
CA PRO A 39 -4.27 -4.19 -8.05
C PRO A 39 -3.72 -5.56 -8.46
N ALA A 40 -2.60 -6.00 -7.85
CA ALA A 40 -2.03 -7.30 -8.15
C ALA A 40 -2.99 -8.47 -7.87
N ILE A 41 -3.98 -8.29 -6.98
CA ILE A 41 -5.01 -9.31 -6.75
C ILE A 41 -5.84 -9.53 -8.03
N GLN A 42 -6.27 -8.45 -8.67
CA GLN A 42 -7.04 -8.52 -9.92
C GLN A 42 -6.19 -9.12 -11.06
N GLU A 43 -4.94 -8.68 -11.21
CA GLU A 43 -4.02 -9.20 -12.23
C GLU A 43 -3.86 -10.73 -12.10
N TRP A 44 -3.62 -11.24 -10.89
CA TRP A 44 -3.47 -12.67 -10.66
C TRP A 44 -4.79 -13.44 -10.82
N TYR A 45 -5.93 -12.80 -10.58
CA TYR A 45 -7.23 -13.41 -10.86
C TYR A 45 -7.46 -13.55 -12.38
N GLU A 46 -7.16 -12.53 -13.16
CA GLU A 46 -7.27 -12.54 -14.63
C GLU A 46 -6.38 -13.63 -15.26
N GLU A 47 -5.24 -13.94 -14.64
CA GLU A 47 -4.37 -15.06 -15.01
C GLU A 47 -4.98 -16.44 -14.64
N GLY A 48 -6.12 -16.47 -13.97
CA GLY A 48 -6.84 -17.71 -13.62
C GLY A 48 -6.18 -18.56 -12.53
N VAL A 49 -5.32 -17.97 -11.71
CA VAL A 49 -4.54 -18.71 -10.69
C VAL A 49 -5.04 -18.52 -9.25
N LEU A 50 -5.99 -17.61 -9.02
CA LEU A 50 -6.63 -17.45 -7.72
C LEU A 50 -7.89 -18.30 -7.61
N ALA A 51 -8.07 -18.92 -6.45
CA ALA A 51 -9.23 -19.74 -6.15
C ALA A 51 -10.42 -18.90 -5.67
N ASP A 52 -11.63 -19.38 -5.93
CA ASP A 52 -12.84 -18.89 -5.28
C ASP A 52 -12.85 -19.34 -3.80
N ILE A 53 -12.87 -18.36 -2.91
CA ILE A 53 -12.92 -18.59 -1.46
C ILE A 53 -14.22 -18.07 -0.83
N SER A 54 -15.28 -17.85 -1.64
CA SER A 54 -16.57 -17.31 -1.20
C SER A 54 -17.21 -18.11 -0.09
N ALA A 55 -17.08 -19.44 -0.11
CA ALA A 55 -17.61 -20.28 0.97
C ALA A 55 -17.01 -19.95 2.34
N GLY A 56 -15.71 -19.61 2.39
CA GLY A 56 -15.06 -19.15 3.61
C GLY A 56 -15.50 -17.75 4.04
N ALA A 57 -15.70 -16.87 3.08
CA ALA A 57 -16.17 -15.51 3.30
C ALA A 57 -17.60 -15.49 3.86
N GLU A 58 -18.49 -16.29 3.29
CA GLU A 58 -19.89 -16.44 3.74
C GLU A 58 -19.95 -17.02 5.15
N ALA A 59 -19.21 -18.11 5.42
CA ALA A 59 -19.18 -18.74 6.72
C ALA A 59 -18.70 -17.81 7.85
N ASN A 60 -17.90 -16.80 7.52
CA ASN A 60 -17.36 -15.80 8.45
C ASN A 60 -17.99 -14.40 8.29
N ASN A 61 -19.01 -14.28 7.46
CA ASN A 61 -19.80 -13.06 7.25
C ASN A 61 -18.93 -11.83 6.91
N TRP A 62 -17.96 -12.01 6.00
CA TRP A 62 -16.97 -10.97 5.67
C TRP A 62 -17.60 -9.69 5.13
N ASP A 63 -18.69 -9.78 4.38
CA ASP A 63 -19.42 -8.60 3.87
C ASP A 63 -19.96 -7.68 4.97
N ALA A 64 -20.26 -8.23 6.14
CA ALA A 64 -20.77 -7.43 7.27
C ALA A 64 -19.67 -6.92 8.20
N VAL A 65 -18.52 -7.60 8.25
CA VAL A 65 -17.44 -7.25 9.21
C VAL A 65 -16.32 -6.42 8.59
N LEU A 66 -16.20 -6.42 7.26
CA LEU A 66 -15.16 -5.65 6.57
C LEU A 66 -15.67 -4.32 6.04
N PRO A 67 -14.84 -3.27 6.08
CA PRO A 67 -15.15 -2.04 5.35
C PRO A 67 -15.38 -2.31 3.86
N ALA A 68 -16.38 -1.66 3.27
CA ALA A 68 -16.76 -1.89 1.86
C ALA A 68 -15.59 -1.68 0.88
N SER A 69 -14.73 -0.69 1.13
CA SER A 69 -13.53 -0.44 0.35
C SER A 69 -12.55 -1.62 0.36
N ILE A 70 -12.35 -2.24 1.53
CA ILE A 70 -11.48 -3.42 1.66
C ILE A 70 -12.14 -4.63 0.97
N ALA A 71 -13.41 -4.88 1.25
CA ALA A 71 -14.15 -5.98 0.63
C ALA A 71 -14.15 -5.88 -0.91
N GLY A 72 -14.28 -4.66 -1.45
CA GLY A 72 -14.24 -4.42 -2.90
C GLY A 72 -12.93 -4.85 -3.55
N HIS A 73 -11.80 -4.61 -2.91
CA HIS A 73 -10.48 -5.04 -3.41
C HIS A 73 -10.22 -6.55 -3.30
N MET A 74 -10.98 -7.25 -2.44
CA MET A 74 -10.85 -8.70 -2.23
C MET A 74 -11.78 -9.52 -3.12
N LYS A 75 -12.66 -8.85 -3.87
CA LYS A 75 -13.61 -9.47 -4.80
C LYS A 75 -13.16 -9.27 -6.24
N CYS A 76 -13.19 -10.34 -7.00
CA CYS A 76 -12.92 -10.39 -8.41
C CYS A 76 -14.21 -10.83 -9.11
N GLU A 77 -14.78 -9.99 -9.98
CA GLU A 77 -16.07 -10.27 -10.67
C GLU A 77 -17.20 -10.70 -9.69
N GLY A 78 -17.20 -10.11 -8.49
CA GLY A 78 -18.20 -10.42 -7.45
C GLY A 78 -17.91 -11.64 -6.58
N THR A 79 -16.86 -12.39 -6.88
CA THR A 79 -16.40 -13.59 -6.15
C THR A 79 -15.26 -13.24 -5.21
N TRP A 80 -15.25 -13.78 -4.00
CA TRP A 80 -14.11 -13.60 -3.09
C TRP A 80 -12.88 -14.37 -3.60
N CYS A 81 -11.89 -13.64 -4.08
CA CYS A 81 -10.63 -14.17 -4.62
C CYS A 81 -9.44 -13.97 -3.68
N ALA A 82 -9.60 -13.17 -2.64
CA ALA A 82 -8.57 -12.93 -1.64
C ALA A 82 -9.17 -12.80 -0.24
N ALA A 83 -8.42 -13.21 0.77
CA ALA A 83 -8.77 -13.06 2.18
C ALA A 83 -7.98 -11.92 2.80
N PRO A 84 -8.62 -10.94 3.47
CA PRO A 84 -7.90 -9.91 4.19
C PRO A 84 -7.28 -10.49 5.45
N VAL A 85 -5.96 -10.36 5.59
CA VAL A 85 -5.25 -10.78 6.80
C VAL A 85 -5.16 -9.63 7.80
N ASN A 86 -4.83 -8.43 7.30
CA ASN A 86 -4.77 -7.20 8.09
C ASN A 86 -4.96 -5.98 7.16
N VAL A 87 -5.18 -4.83 7.78
CA VAL A 87 -5.29 -3.55 7.08
C VAL A 87 -4.22 -2.62 7.65
N HIS A 88 -3.37 -2.11 6.77
CA HIS A 88 -2.29 -1.21 7.15
C HIS A 88 -2.61 0.22 6.72
N ARG A 89 -2.41 1.15 7.64
CA ARG A 89 -2.26 2.55 7.30
C ARG A 89 -0.76 2.78 7.06
N VAL A 90 -0.35 2.96 5.82
CA VAL A 90 1.07 3.00 5.45
C VAL A 90 1.64 4.42 5.38
N ASP A 91 0.80 5.41 5.12
CA ASP A 91 1.21 6.79 4.90
C ASP A 91 1.19 7.58 6.20
N TRP A 92 2.22 7.36 7.01
CA TRP A 92 2.45 8.17 8.19
C TRP A 92 3.86 8.72 8.22
N ILE A 93 4.03 9.77 9.00
CA ILE A 93 5.34 10.32 9.34
C ILE A 93 5.74 9.82 10.73
N TRP A 94 6.89 9.17 10.81
CA TRP A 94 7.56 8.84 12.05
C TRP A 94 8.58 9.93 12.33
N ALA A 95 8.37 10.71 13.37
CA ALA A 95 9.26 11.82 13.71
C ALA A 95 10.08 11.50 14.96
N ASN A 96 11.35 11.87 14.94
CA ASN A 96 12.20 11.85 16.14
C ASN A 96 11.91 13.09 16.98
N ALA A 97 11.17 12.90 18.06
CA ALA A 97 10.73 13.97 18.94
C ALA A 97 11.90 14.73 19.60
N ASP A 98 12.99 14.03 19.94
CA ASP A 98 14.16 14.64 20.55
C ASP A 98 14.89 15.57 19.57
N VAL A 99 15.00 15.14 18.30
CA VAL A 99 15.60 15.97 17.25
C VAL A 99 14.75 17.22 17.00
N LEU A 100 13.44 17.09 16.90
CA LEU A 100 12.54 18.23 16.73
C LEU A 100 12.66 19.21 17.91
N SER A 101 12.58 18.70 19.13
CA SER A 101 12.67 19.49 20.36
C SER A 101 14.01 20.22 20.49
N ALA A 102 15.13 19.54 20.24
CA ALA A 102 16.47 20.12 20.30
C ALA A 102 16.68 21.28 19.31
N ASN A 103 15.91 21.28 18.20
CA ASN A 103 15.95 22.34 17.19
C ASN A 103 14.79 23.35 17.32
N GLY A 104 13.99 23.29 18.40
CA GLY A 104 12.86 24.17 18.64
C GLY A 104 11.81 24.09 17.54
N ILE A 105 11.52 22.87 17.06
CA ILE A 105 10.53 22.57 16.03
C ILE A 105 9.37 21.83 16.70
N ALA A 106 8.15 22.34 16.53
CA ALA A 106 6.94 21.62 16.89
C ALA A 106 6.65 20.51 15.84
N MET A 107 5.89 19.48 16.21
CA MET A 107 5.42 18.47 15.28
C MET A 107 4.61 19.16 14.17
N PRO A 108 5.02 19.06 12.89
CA PRO A 108 4.29 19.67 11.79
C PRO A 108 2.94 18.97 11.57
N THR A 109 1.92 19.74 11.26
CA THR A 109 0.55 19.28 10.98
C THR A 109 0.09 19.64 9.56
N THR A 110 0.85 20.49 8.87
CA THR A 110 0.61 20.86 7.48
C THR A 110 1.88 20.69 6.64
N TRP A 111 1.75 20.70 5.33
CA TRP A 111 2.91 20.63 4.42
C TRP A 111 3.79 21.88 4.51
N GLU A 112 3.21 23.05 4.76
CA GLU A 112 3.97 24.29 4.99
C GLU A 112 4.84 24.18 6.24
N GLU A 113 4.26 23.68 7.33
CA GLU A 113 5.00 23.45 8.58
C GLU A 113 6.08 22.39 8.41
N PHE A 114 5.80 21.31 7.65
CA PHE A 114 6.77 20.29 7.33
C PHE A 114 7.94 20.86 6.53
N ASN A 115 7.70 21.65 5.49
CA ASN A 115 8.71 22.27 4.67
C ASN A 115 9.56 23.28 5.48
N ALA A 116 8.93 24.05 6.37
CA ALA A 116 9.63 24.95 7.27
C ALA A 116 10.53 24.18 8.26
N ALA A 117 10.03 23.09 8.82
CA ALA A 117 10.79 22.19 9.70
C ALA A 117 11.98 21.57 8.95
N ALA A 118 11.75 21.08 7.74
CA ALA A 118 12.78 20.49 6.88
C ALA A 118 13.90 21.48 6.57
N THR A 119 13.56 22.72 6.21
CA THR A 119 14.53 23.79 5.95
C THR A 119 15.39 24.08 7.19
N LYS A 120 14.76 24.13 8.37
CA LYS A 120 15.45 24.40 9.64
C LYS A 120 16.39 23.26 10.03
N LEU A 121 15.97 22.01 9.87
CA LEU A 121 16.80 20.83 10.13
C LEU A 121 17.98 20.77 9.16
N GLN A 122 17.76 21.05 7.88
CA GLN A 122 18.81 21.08 6.87
C GLN A 122 19.86 22.14 7.17
N ALA A 123 19.46 23.33 7.63
CA ALA A 123 20.37 24.38 8.07
C ALA A 123 21.21 23.97 9.29
N ALA A 124 20.70 23.07 10.13
CA ALA A 124 21.41 22.46 11.25
C ALA A 124 22.28 21.25 10.86
N GLY A 125 22.38 20.92 9.57
CA GLY A 125 23.13 19.75 9.08
C GLY A 125 22.44 18.40 9.36
N ILE A 126 21.15 18.41 9.63
CA ILE A 126 20.34 17.20 9.92
C ILE A 126 19.53 16.85 8.66
N ILE A 127 19.53 15.58 8.29
CA ILE A 127 18.70 15.08 7.18
C ILE A 127 17.23 15.16 7.61
N PRO A 128 16.40 15.98 6.93
CA PRO A 128 15.04 16.23 7.38
C PRO A 128 14.07 15.08 7.12
N LEU A 129 14.33 14.26 6.11
CA LEU A 129 13.52 13.10 5.75
C LEU A 129 14.43 11.89 5.50
N ALA A 130 14.31 10.88 6.35
CA ALA A 130 14.94 9.59 6.10
C ALA A 130 14.04 8.79 5.14
N HIS A 131 14.56 8.45 3.97
CA HIS A 131 13.82 7.80 2.90
C HIS A 131 14.70 6.74 2.24
N GLY A 132 14.13 5.56 1.94
CA GLY A 132 14.90 4.41 1.45
C GLY A 132 15.17 4.43 -0.06
N GLY A 133 14.41 5.18 -0.86
CA GLY A 133 14.63 5.36 -2.29
C GLY A 133 14.35 4.14 -3.17
N GLN A 134 13.59 3.15 -2.69
CA GLN A 134 13.03 2.11 -3.55
C GLN A 134 11.70 2.59 -4.16
N ALA A 135 11.34 2.11 -5.35
CA ALA A 135 10.15 2.57 -6.06
C ALA A 135 8.85 2.54 -5.22
N TRP A 136 8.65 1.50 -4.42
CA TRP A 136 7.48 1.43 -3.53
C TRP A 136 7.52 2.47 -2.40
N GLN A 137 8.72 2.85 -1.94
CA GLN A 137 8.88 3.89 -0.91
C GLN A 137 8.64 5.28 -1.52
N ASP A 138 9.12 5.50 -2.74
CA ASP A 138 8.82 6.72 -3.49
C ASP A 138 7.31 6.87 -3.71
N ALA A 139 6.63 5.77 -4.05
CA ALA A 139 5.17 5.73 -4.20
C ALA A 139 4.44 6.13 -2.92
N THR A 140 4.84 5.63 -1.74
CA THR A 140 4.18 6.00 -0.47
C THR A 140 4.36 7.48 -0.13
N VAL A 141 5.52 8.07 -0.43
CA VAL A 141 5.72 9.52 -0.25
C VAL A 141 4.85 10.30 -1.22
N PHE A 142 4.82 9.89 -2.49
CA PHE A 142 3.97 10.51 -3.51
C PHE A 142 2.49 10.44 -3.13
N GLU A 143 1.99 9.27 -2.71
CA GLU A 143 0.60 9.07 -2.28
C GLU A 143 0.23 9.96 -1.09
N ALA A 144 1.13 10.07 -0.09
CA ALA A 144 0.93 10.93 1.07
C ALA A 144 0.80 12.41 0.67
N VAL A 145 1.65 12.88 -0.26
CA VAL A 145 1.60 14.26 -0.78
C VAL A 145 0.34 14.47 -1.62
N ALA A 146 0.05 13.56 -2.55
CA ALA A 146 -1.12 13.66 -3.42
C ALA A 146 -2.43 13.66 -2.61
N LEU A 147 -2.56 12.77 -1.63
CA LEU A 147 -3.72 12.76 -0.74
C LEU A 147 -3.84 14.05 0.07
N GLY A 148 -2.73 14.59 0.54
CA GLY A 148 -2.68 15.84 1.30
C GLY A 148 -3.09 17.06 0.48
N LEU A 149 -2.77 17.09 -0.81
CA LEU A 149 -3.09 18.20 -1.72
C LEU A 149 -4.50 18.07 -2.31
N LEU A 150 -4.86 16.89 -2.81
CA LEU A 150 -6.13 16.65 -3.52
C LEU A 150 -7.30 16.38 -2.57
N GLY A 151 -7.03 16.00 -1.31
CA GLY A 151 -8.03 15.44 -0.42
C GLY A 151 -8.51 14.06 -0.87
N ALA A 152 -9.38 13.43 -0.07
CA ALA A 152 -9.83 12.06 -0.34
C ALA A 152 -10.62 11.92 -1.66
N GLU A 153 -11.43 12.92 -2.00
CA GLU A 153 -12.23 12.89 -3.24
C GLU A 153 -11.35 13.03 -4.48
N GLY A 154 -10.43 14.02 -4.50
CA GLY A 154 -9.51 14.21 -5.61
C GLY A 154 -8.56 13.03 -5.80
N TYR A 155 -8.04 12.47 -4.69
CA TYR A 155 -7.23 11.26 -4.72
C TYR A 155 -8.01 10.08 -5.33
N HIS A 156 -9.26 9.86 -4.92
CA HIS A 156 -10.10 8.79 -5.46
C HIS A 156 -10.32 8.95 -6.97
N LYS A 157 -10.67 10.15 -7.41
CA LYS A 157 -10.83 10.45 -8.85
C LYS A 157 -9.55 10.17 -9.64
N ALA A 158 -8.41 10.65 -9.14
CA ALA A 158 -7.13 10.52 -9.84
C ALA A 158 -6.64 9.06 -9.90
N PHE A 159 -6.64 8.34 -8.77
CA PHE A 159 -5.91 7.07 -8.64
C PHE A 159 -6.80 5.82 -8.54
N VAL A 160 -8.10 5.97 -8.39
CA VAL A 160 -9.06 4.86 -8.40
C VAL A 160 -9.92 4.89 -9.67
N GLU A 161 -10.49 6.05 -10.00
CA GLU A 161 -11.31 6.21 -11.20
C GLU A 161 -10.48 6.49 -12.46
N LEU A 162 -9.21 6.87 -12.31
CA LEU A 162 -8.28 7.27 -13.38
C LEU A 162 -8.86 8.41 -14.23
N ASP A 163 -9.53 9.37 -13.57
CA ASP A 163 -10.15 10.51 -14.23
C ASP A 163 -9.11 11.42 -14.86
N MET A 164 -9.13 11.50 -16.19
CA MET A 164 -8.12 12.22 -16.95
C MET A 164 -8.16 13.73 -16.76
N ASP A 165 -9.29 14.30 -16.40
CA ASP A 165 -9.40 15.74 -16.15
C ASP A 165 -8.73 16.09 -14.81
N THR A 166 -8.95 15.28 -13.80
CA THR A 166 -8.24 15.38 -12.50
C THR A 166 -6.74 15.15 -12.66
N LEU A 167 -6.33 14.11 -13.40
CA LEU A 167 -4.91 13.78 -13.63
C LEU A 167 -4.14 14.84 -14.42
N LYS A 168 -4.82 15.72 -15.16
CA LYS A 168 -4.22 16.82 -15.94
C LYS A 168 -4.46 18.17 -15.31
N SER A 169 -5.09 18.24 -14.15
CA SER A 169 -5.32 19.50 -13.45
C SER A 169 -4.02 20.10 -12.91
N ASP A 170 -4.05 21.39 -12.65
CA ASP A 170 -2.91 22.11 -12.07
C ASP A 170 -2.63 21.71 -10.60
N ASP A 171 -3.55 20.96 -9.98
CA ASP A 171 -3.42 20.45 -8.61
C ASP A 171 -2.63 19.13 -8.54
N MET A 172 -2.38 18.47 -9.69
CA MET A 172 -1.56 17.26 -9.83
C MET A 172 -0.11 17.59 -10.17
#